data_d577cb66220f34f1fc738cf067599175
#
_entry.id   d577cb66220f34f1fc738cf067599175
#
_cell.length_a   1.000
_cell.length_b   1.000
_cell.length_c   1.000
_cell.angle_alpha   90.00
_cell.angle_beta   90.00
_cell.angle_gamma   90.00
#
_symmetry.space_group_name_H-M   'P 1'
#
loop_
_entity.id
_entity.type
_entity.pdbx_description
1 polymer ?
#
loop_
_entity_poly.entity_id
_entity_poly.type
_entity_poly.pdbx_seq_one_letter_code
_entity_poly.pdbx_strand_id
1 'polypeptide(L)'
;XVDLNKRDTNRKRPKAGDVLPERIFAQHRGNMPNEAGSVSITSSPSASALATMENKLNDAFNPVIQFLLNTEHQLNNVFDYFESHQRENWPKVDVPLDVAVRNLSIVSDRFKLNFEPKRVANYLDLRENIRRCFVLFIDWANMIDEFRMLNPDDQVELIKSRHTPYAWWYTSRRGIESNCQGVILCNGSYVPVKKETRQLNDATNVTTQLQYDVIEPTRKMELDNVEFCLLKAICFFNTEHSKISEDGQKIISAAQNKYINALYDYLRLRLSASDAAMRLGELMLLLSPLTTLSFLMNENVQLAVTLGTSHWDKFLLDIYRN
;
A
#
# COMPACT_ATOMS: atom_id res chain seq x y z
N UNK A 1 13.55 54.01 -3.24
CA UNK A 1 13.07 53.90 -3.01
C UNK A 1 12.22 53.76 -3.62
N VAL A 2 12.02 52.88 -3.82
CA VAL A 2 10.83 52.41 -4.53
C VAL A 2 9.71 52.25 -3.56
N ASP A 3 8.63 52.97 -3.76
CA ASP A 3 7.44 52.97 -2.88
C ASP A 3 6.54 51.75 -3.20
N LEU A 4 6.40 50.81 -2.25
CA LEU A 4 5.67 49.55 -2.40
C LEU A 4 4.21 49.62 -1.87
N ASN A 5 3.64 50.83 -1.71
CA ASN A 5 2.31 51.00 -1.10
C ASN A 5 1.20 51.44 -2.08
N LYS A 6 1.07 50.74 -3.23
CA LYS A 6 -0.15 50.85 -4.03
C LYS A 6 -0.79 49.50 -4.21
N ARG A 7 -1.64 49.10 -3.27
CA ARG A 7 -2.59 47.99 -3.45
C ARG A 7 -3.88 48.54 -4.04
N ASP A 8 -4.23 48.05 -5.21
CA ASP A 8 -5.49 48.33 -5.90
C ASP A 8 -6.67 47.68 -5.13
N THR A 9 -7.50 48.52 -4.52
CA THR A 9 -8.68 48.10 -3.77
C THR A 9 -9.95 48.21 -4.63
N ASN A 10 -10.06 47.41 -5.68
CA ASN A 10 -11.30 47.36 -6.46
C ASN A 10 -11.67 45.91 -6.88
N ARG A 11 -11.99 45.08 -5.90
CA ARG A 11 -12.74 43.87 -6.17
C ARG A 11 -14.06 43.88 -5.35
N LYS A 12 -15.14 44.22 -6.02
CA LYS A 12 -16.49 44.13 -5.49
C LYS A 12 -16.84 42.65 -5.23
N ARG A 13 -17.27 42.33 -4.02
CA ARG A 13 -17.86 41.03 -3.66
C ARG A 13 -19.21 40.89 -4.35
N PRO A 14 -19.53 39.71 -4.95
CA PRO A 14 -20.89 39.45 -5.45
C PRO A 14 -21.87 39.33 -4.28
N LYS A 15 -23.05 39.92 -4.41
CA LYS A 15 -24.13 39.80 -3.44
C LYS A 15 -24.82 38.44 -3.58
N ALA A 16 -25.19 37.82 -2.45
CA ALA A 16 -25.98 36.60 -2.40
C ALA A 16 -27.37 36.84 -3.06
N GLY A 17 -27.66 36.09 -4.12
CA GLY A 17 -28.99 36.14 -4.76
C GLY A 17 -29.08 35.78 -6.23
N ASP A 18 -27.99 35.52 -6.92
CA ASP A 18 -28.08 35.15 -8.35
C ASP A 18 -28.22 33.63 -8.53
N VAL A 19 -29.44 33.23 -8.90
CA VAL A 19 -29.80 31.86 -9.29
C VAL A 19 -29.33 31.64 -10.73
N LEU A 20 -28.50 30.62 -10.94
CA LEU A 20 -28.08 30.19 -12.28
C LEU A 20 -29.26 29.55 -13.03
N PRO A 21 -29.49 29.83 -14.33
CA PRO A 21 -30.59 29.23 -15.08
C PRO A 21 -30.33 27.74 -15.38
N GLU A 22 -31.31 26.92 -15.10
CA GLU A 22 -31.33 25.50 -15.49
C GLU A 22 -31.26 25.34 -17.02
N ARG A 23 -30.38 24.52 -17.51
CA ARG A 23 -30.33 24.11 -18.92
C ARG A 23 -31.45 23.11 -19.18
N ILE A 24 -32.39 23.50 -20.04
CA ILE A 24 -33.50 22.69 -20.52
C ILE A 24 -32.96 21.65 -21.53
N PHE A 25 -33.05 20.37 -21.19
CA PHE A 25 -32.87 19.31 -22.17
C PHE A 25 -34.18 19.14 -22.94
N ALA A 26 -34.17 19.45 -24.23
CA ALA A 26 -35.30 19.26 -25.13
C ALA A 26 -35.61 17.76 -25.34
N GLN A 27 -36.82 17.38 -25.04
CA GLN A 27 -37.35 16.05 -25.34
C GLN A 27 -37.64 15.93 -26.83
N HIS A 28 -36.98 15.00 -27.51
CA HIS A 28 -37.47 14.48 -28.81
C HIS A 28 -38.28 13.22 -28.54
N ARG A 29 -39.60 13.33 -28.56
CA ARG A 29 -40.50 12.19 -28.66
C ARG A 29 -40.70 11.84 -30.14
N GLY A 30 -40.08 10.76 -30.59
CA GLY A 30 -40.41 10.10 -31.84
C GLY A 30 -41.39 8.96 -31.56
N ASN A 31 -42.53 8.94 -32.28
CA ASN A 31 -43.52 7.86 -32.23
C ASN A 31 -42.92 6.57 -32.78
N MET A 32 -42.99 5.50 -31.98
CA MET A 32 -42.72 4.13 -32.44
C MET A 32 -43.99 3.29 -32.26
N PRO A 33 -44.32 2.39 -33.20
CA PRO A 33 -45.51 1.55 -33.09
C PRO A 33 -45.35 0.41 -32.09
N ASN A 34 -46.44 0.07 -31.42
CA ASN A 34 -46.59 -1.07 -30.51
C ASN A 34 -46.40 -2.40 -31.24
N GLU A 35 -45.31 -3.12 -30.91
CA GLU A 35 -45.29 -4.58 -31.09
C GLU A 35 -45.05 -5.22 -29.72
N ALA A 36 -46.02 -5.97 -29.25
CA ALA A 36 -45.96 -6.75 -28.02
C ALA A 36 -45.09 -7.99 -28.26
N GLY A 37 -43.77 -7.85 -28.01
CA GLY A 37 -42.86 -8.98 -27.91
C GLY A 37 -42.63 -9.30 -26.45
N SER A 38 -42.99 -10.50 -26.00
CA SER A 38 -42.72 -11.00 -24.66
C SER A 38 -41.22 -11.11 -24.48
N VAL A 39 -40.63 -10.24 -23.64
CA VAL A 39 -39.22 -10.36 -23.21
C VAL A 39 -39.18 -11.48 -22.18
N SER A 40 -38.57 -12.60 -22.53
CA SER A 40 -38.26 -13.66 -21.60
C SER A 40 -37.27 -13.15 -20.54
N ILE A 41 -37.68 -13.19 -19.30
CA ILE A 41 -36.81 -12.93 -18.13
C ILE A 41 -35.71 -13.97 -18.17
N THR A 42 -34.46 -13.52 -18.41
CA THR A 42 -33.31 -14.39 -18.32
C THR A 42 -33.19 -14.86 -16.88
N SER A 43 -33.38 -16.15 -16.67
CA SER A 43 -33.21 -16.81 -15.38
C SER A 43 -31.78 -16.61 -14.84
N SER A 44 -31.66 -16.26 -13.58
CA SER A 44 -30.39 -16.20 -12.87
C SER A 44 -29.65 -17.55 -13.03
N PRO A 45 -28.32 -17.55 -13.24
CA PRO A 45 -27.60 -18.80 -13.40
C PRO A 45 -27.75 -19.67 -12.15
N SER A 46 -27.93 -20.97 -12.34
CA SER A 46 -28.07 -21.93 -11.24
C SER A 46 -26.78 -21.98 -10.40
N ALA A 47 -26.92 -22.34 -9.13
CA ALA A 47 -25.77 -22.48 -8.22
C ALA A 47 -24.67 -23.40 -8.81
N SER A 48 -25.06 -24.42 -9.59
CA SER A 48 -24.11 -25.31 -10.27
C SER A 48 -23.39 -24.61 -11.41
N ALA A 49 -24.05 -23.70 -12.14
CA ALA A 49 -23.42 -22.92 -13.20
C ALA A 49 -22.43 -21.90 -12.62
N LEU A 50 -22.77 -21.28 -11.50
CA LEU A 50 -21.85 -20.38 -10.77
C LEU A 50 -20.62 -21.14 -10.25
N ALA A 51 -20.82 -22.30 -9.64
CA ALA A 51 -19.70 -23.15 -9.18
C ALA A 51 -18.82 -23.63 -10.34
N THR A 52 -19.42 -23.94 -11.50
CA THR A 52 -18.68 -24.31 -12.70
C THR A 52 -17.89 -23.14 -13.27
N MET A 53 -18.45 -21.92 -13.25
CA MET A 53 -17.74 -20.71 -13.65
C MET A 53 -16.61 -20.38 -12.68
N GLU A 54 -16.82 -20.53 -11.37
CA GLU A 54 -15.79 -20.34 -10.36
C GLU A 54 -14.64 -21.35 -10.53
N ASN A 55 -14.95 -22.62 -10.78
CA ASN A 55 -13.94 -23.65 -11.04
C ASN A 55 -13.15 -23.36 -12.32
N LYS A 56 -13.81 -22.98 -13.41
CA LYS A 56 -13.14 -22.57 -14.65
C LYS A 56 -12.27 -21.32 -14.45
N LEU A 57 -12.70 -20.39 -13.63
CA LEU A 57 -11.91 -19.22 -13.28
C LEU A 57 -10.65 -19.64 -12.49
N ASN A 58 -10.82 -20.54 -11.52
CA ASN A 58 -9.71 -21.06 -10.73
C ASN A 58 -8.69 -21.85 -11.59
N ASP A 59 -9.17 -22.64 -12.54
CA ASP A 59 -8.30 -23.39 -13.49
C ASP A 59 -7.59 -22.45 -14.47
N ALA A 60 -8.15 -21.29 -14.75
CA ALA A 60 -7.59 -20.30 -15.67
C ALA A 60 -6.62 -19.33 -14.97
N PHE A 61 -6.52 -19.36 -13.64
CA PHE A 61 -5.64 -18.43 -12.92
C PHE A 61 -4.16 -18.72 -13.23
N ASN A 62 -3.49 -17.68 -13.66
CA ASN A 62 -2.05 -17.67 -13.83
C ASN A 62 -1.36 -18.20 -12.56
N PRO A 63 -0.45 -19.20 -12.65
CA PRO A 63 0.26 -19.75 -11.49
C PRO A 63 0.94 -18.69 -10.61
N VAL A 64 1.37 -17.59 -11.21
CA VAL A 64 1.97 -16.44 -10.49
C VAL A 64 0.96 -15.83 -9.52
N ILE A 65 -0.29 -15.67 -9.96
CA ILE A 65 -1.38 -15.11 -9.12
C ILE A 65 -1.70 -16.05 -7.97
N GLN A 66 -1.89 -17.34 -8.26
CA GLN A 66 -2.17 -18.34 -7.23
C GLN A 66 -1.05 -18.39 -6.17
N PHE A 67 0.19 -18.35 -6.64
CA PHE A 67 1.36 -18.34 -5.76
C PHE A 67 1.31 -17.11 -4.80
N LEU A 68 1.09 -15.89 -5.33
CA LEU A 68 1.04 -14.68 -4.51
C LEU A 68 -0.12 -14.72 -3.50
N LEU A 69 -1.31 -15.14 -3.92
CA LEU A 69 -2.46 -15.25 -3.03
C LEU A 69 -2.22 -16.26 -1.90
N ASN A 70 -1.63 -17.41 -2.23
CA ASN A 70 -1.27 -18.44 -1.26
C ASN A 70 -0.21 -17.91 -0.28
N THR A 71 0.78 -17.17 -0.78
CA THR A 71 1.81 -16.52 0.05
C THR A 71 1.17 -15.56 1.07
N GLU A 72 0.23 -14.71 0.62
CA GLU A 72 -0.49 -13.80 1.51
C GLU A 72 -1.27 -14.57 2.59
N HIS A 73 -1.97 -15.63 2.20
CA HIS A 73 -2.75 -16.45 3.12
C HIS A 73 -1.85 -17.13 4.17
N GLN A 74 -0.74 -17.71 3.73
CA GLN A 74 0.21 -18.37 4.63
C GLN A 74 0.80 -17.40 5.65
N LEU A 75 1.26 -16.23 5.19
CA LEU A 75 1.90 -15.23 6.06
C LEU A 75 0.96 -14.66 7.12
N ASN A 76 -0.30 -14.49 6.79
CA ASN A 76 -1.29 -14.02 7.76
C ASN A 76 -1.54 -15.03 8.89
N ASN A 77 -1.20 -16.30 8.67
CA ASN A 77 -1.39 -17.39 9.62
C ASN A 77 -0.08 -17.86 10.30
N VAL A 78 1.08 -17.28 9.91
CA VAL A 78 2.36 -17.58 10.55
C VAL A 78 2.53 -16.67 11.77
N PHE A 79 2.21 -17.19 12.93
CA PHE A 79 2.49 -16.51 14.20
C PHE A 79 2.85 -17.56 15.27
N ASP A 80 3.79 -17.20 16.09
CA ASP A 80 4.11 -17.93 17.32
C ASP A 80 2.97 -17.61 18.32
N TYR A 81 2.57 -18.55 19.12
CA TYR A 81 1.38 -18.48 20.00
C TYR A 81 1.48 -17.41 21.10
N PHE A 82 2.10 -16.28 20.83
CA PHE A 82 2.25 -15.19 21.80
C PHE A 82 1.32 -14.04 21.46
N GLU A 83 0.57 -13.56 22.43
CA GLU A 83 -0.09 -12.28 22.32
C GLU A 83 0.96 -11.17 22.31
N SER A 84 0.67 -10.10 21.58
CA SER A 84 1.49 -8.91 21.64
C SER A 84 1.56 -8.44 23.09
N HIS A 85 2.70 -8.65 23.72
CA HIS A 85 2.99 -8.04 25.00
C HIS A 85 3.65 -6.71 24.72
N GLN A 86 3.03 -5.62 25.18
CA GLN A 86 3.70 -4.33 25.24
C GLN A 86 4.92 -4.50 26.14
N ARG A 87 6.02 -4.90 25.52
CA ARG A 87 7.28 -5.01 26.26
C ARG A 87 7.84 -3.60 26.43
N GLU A 88 7.73 -3.06 27.63
CA GLU A 88 8.38 -1.79 28.00
C GLU A 88 9.90 -1.84 27.74
N ASN A 89 10.46 -3.04 27.74
CA ASN A 89 11.90 -3.31 27.56
C ASN A 89 12.17 -4.19 26.33
N TRP A 90 11.86 -3.69 25.13
CA TRP A 90 12.39 -4.33 23.92
C TRP A 90 13.93 -4.27 23.98
N PRO A 91 14.63 -5.40 23.83
CA PRO A 91 16.09 -5.33 23.75
C PRO A 91 16.49 -4.45 22.56
N LYS A 92 17.52 -3.67 22.73
CA LYS A 92 18.11 -2.90 21.64
C LYS A 92 18.63 -3.86 20.57
N VAL A 93 18.26 -3.61 19.32
CA VAL A 93 18.78 -4.37 18.17
C VAL A 93 19.98 -3.59 17.62
N ASP A 94 21.08 -3.64 18.35
CA ASP A 94 22.32 -2.93 18.00
C ASP A 94 23.20 -3.76 17.03
N VAL A 95 22.55 -4.36 16.03
CA VAL A 95 23.20 -5.10 14.95
C VAL A 95 22.93 -4.42 13.61
N PRO A 96 23.83 -4.53 12.64
CA PRO A 96 23.58 -3.99 11.32
C PRO A 96 22.45 -4.75 10.59
N LEU A 97 21.89 -4.09 9.58
CA LEU A 97 20.72 -4.60 8.85
C LEU A 97 20.95 -5.98 8.22
N ASP A 98 22.13 -6.24 7.65
CA ASP A 98 22.49 -7.52 7.05
C ASP A 98 22.45 -8.69 8.05
N VAL A 99 22.82 -8.43 9.29
CA VAL A 99 22.74 -9.41 10.40
C VAL A 99 21.25 -9.62 10.79
N ALA A 100 20.48 -8.53 10.88
CA ALA A 100 19.07 -8.57 11.25
C ALA A 100 18.24 -9.35 10.21
N VAL A 101 18.52 -9.16 8.91
CA VAL A 101 17.87 -9.86 7.79
C VAL A 101 18.05 -11.38 7.89
N ARG A 102 19.22 -11.83 8.37
CA ARG A 102 19.56 -13.26 8.48
C ARG A 102 19.11 -13.87 9.80
N ASN A 103 18.73 -13.06 10.77
CA ASN A 103 18.34 -13.55 12.10
C ASN A 103 17.14 -12.76 12.64
N LEU A 104 15.98 -13.05 12.09
CA LEU A 104 14.74 -12.31 12.36
C LEU A 104 14.28 -12.42 13.82
N SER A 105 14.63 -13.48 14.53
CA SER A 105 14.24 -13.66 15.94
C SER A 105 14.82 -12.61 16.88
N ILE A 106 15.94 -11.96 16.50
CA ILE A 106 16.49 -10.85 17.30
C ILE A 106 15.74 -9.53 17.06
N VAL A 107 15.00 -9.44 15.95
CA VAL A 107 14.24 -8.24 15.56
C VAL A 107 12.88 -8.21 16.24
N SER A 108 12.10 -9.28 16.08
CA SER A 108 10.76 -9.40 16.69
C SER A 108 10.29 -10.85 16.69
N ASP A 109 9.54 -11.19 17.72
CA ASP A 109 8.70 -12.40 17.72
C ASP A 109 7.59 -12.24 16.66
N ARG A 110 7.10 -13.37 16.15
CA ARG A 110 5.95 -13.40 15.22
C ARG A 110 4.64 -13.48 16.01
N PHE A 111 4.34 -12.42 16.77
CA PHE A 111 3.05 -12.33 17.47
C PHE A 111 1.91 -12.17 16.47
N LYS A 112 0.70 -12.55 16.89
CA LYS A 112 -0.51 -12.45 16.06
C LYS A 112 -0.80 -11.00 15.70
N LEU A 113 -0.96 -10.73 14.40
CA LEU A 113 -1.26 -9.39 13.90
C LEU A 113 -2.70 -8.98 14.25
N ASN A 114 -2.88 -7.76 14.70
CA ASN A 114 -4.19 -7.19 15.03
C ASN A 114 -4.32 -5.81 14.36
N PHE A 115 -5.25 -5.70 13.40
CA PHE A 115 -5.52 -4.47 12.66
C PHE A 115 -6.86 -3.84 13.02
N GLU A 116 -7.38 -4.10 14.23
CA GLU A 116 -8.55 -3.40 14.75
C GLU A 116 -8.11 -2.09 15.42
N PRO A 117 -8.53 -0.91 14.92
CA PRO A 117 -8.05 0.39 15.46
C PRO A 117 -8.71 0.73 16.80
N LYS A 118 -8.20 0.16 17.87
CA LYS A 118 -8.78 0.26 19.23
C LYS A 118 -8.27 1.45 20.05
N ARG A 119 -7.02 1.89 19.78
CA ARG A 119 -6.40 2.95 20.58
C ARG A 119 -5.37 3.75 19.77
N VAL A 120 -5.14 4.97 20.19
CA VAL A 120 -4.11 5.84 19.58
C VAL A 120 -2.73 5.26 19.90
N ALA A 121 -1.88 5.22 18.88
CA ALA A 121 -0.52 4.68 18.98
C ALA A 121 0.41 5.63 19.73
N ASN A 122 1.25 5.07 20.59
CA ASN A 122 2.39 5.75 21.21
C ASN A 122 3.70 5.30 20.52
N TYR A 123 4.84 5.78 21.04
CA TYR A 123 6.15 5.49 20.47
C TYR A 123 6.53 3.99 20.56
N LEU A 124 6.14 3.31 21.62
CA LEU A 124 6.41 1.87 21.77
C LEU A 124 5.64 1.05 20.74
N ASP A 125 4.39 1.44 20.48
CA ASP A 125 3.56 0.82 19.43
C ASP A 125 4.22 0.95 18.05
N LEU A 126 4.74 2.14 17.75
CA LEU A 126 5.42 2.39 16.46
C LEU A 126 6.67 1.50 16.32
N ARG A 127 7.49 1.41 17.35
CA ARG A 127 8.69 0.54 17.35
C ARG A 127 8.33 -0.92 17.15
N GLU A 128 7.33 -1.40 17.89
CA GLU A 128 6.82 -2.77 17.79
C GLU A 128 6.32 -3.04 16.37
N ASN A 129 5.53 -2.11 15.81
CA ASN A 129 5.01 -2.23 14.45
C ASN A 129 6.12 -2.30 13.40
N ILE A 130 7.11 -1.40 13.46
CA ILE A 130 8.22 -1.39 12.49
C ILE A 130 8.94 -2.74 12.50
N ARG A 131 9.26 -3.25 13.69
CA ARG A 131 9.99 -4.52 13.85
C ARG A 131 9.16 -5.71 13.37
N ARG A 132 7.90 -5.80 13.80
CA ARG A 132 7.01 -6.93 13.42
C ARG A 132 6.73 -6.92 11.91
N CYS A 133 6.45 -5.74 11.34
CA CYS A 133 6.23 -5.60 9.90
C CYS A 133 7.50 -5.86 9.09
N PHE A 134 8.67 -5.55 9.63
CA PHE A 134 9.96 -5.92 9.01
C PHE A 134 10.10 -7.45 8.93
N VAL A 135 9.83 -8.17 10.02
CA VAL A 135 9.87 -9.64 10.02
C VAL A 135 8.88 -10.20 8.99
N LEU A 136 7.65 -9.67 8.96
CA LEU A 136 6.64 -10.07 7.98
C LEU A 136 7.11 -9.81 6.53
N PHE A 137 7.75 -8.68 6.29
CA PHE A 137 8.30 -8.30 4.98
C PHE A 137 9.37 -9.28 4.52
N ILE A 138 10.31 -9.62 5.40
CA ILE A 138 11.39 -10.57 5.06
C ILE A 138 10.84 -11.99 4.88
N ASP A 139 9.88 -12.41 5.72
CA ASP A 139 9.21 -13.71 5.54
C ASP A 139 8.54 -13.76 4.16
N TRP A 140 7.86 -12.69 3.75
CA TRP A 140 7.24 -12.57 2.43
C TRP A 140 8.29 -12.62 1.32
N ALA A 141 9.35 -11.83 1.41
CA ALA A 141 10.40 -11.77 0.39
C ALA A 141 11.06 -13.14 0.20
N ASN A 142 11.33 -13.84 1.28
CA ASN A 142 11.97 -15.18 1.25
C ASN A 142 11.08 -16.26 0.60
N MET A 143 9.78 -16.05 0.46
CA MET A 143 8.92 -16.96 -0.30
C MET A 143 9.03 -16.75 -1.81
N ILE A 144 9.51 -15.58 -2.27
CA ILE A 144 9.57 -15.21 -3.69
C ILE A 144 10.87 -15.75 -4.31
N ASP A 145 10.74 -16.56 -5.37
CA ASP A 145 11.89 -17.20 -6.02
C ASP A 145 12.90 -16.18 -6.55
N GLU A 146 12.42 -15.13 -7.22
CA GLU A 146 13.28 -14.12 -7.82
C GLU A 146 14.11 -13.36 -6.75
N PHE A 147 13.57 -13.19 -5.56
CA PHE A 147 14.33 -12.62 -4.44
C PHE A 147 15.45 -13.57 -3.99
N ARG A 148 15.14 -14.88 -3.90
CA ARG A 148 16.13 -15.88 -3.51
C ARG A 148 17.24 -16.08 -4.55
N MET A 149 16.98 -15.73 -5.82
CA MET A 149 17.99 -15.77 -6.90
C MET A 149 19.03 -14.65 -6.79
N LEU A 150 18.73 -13.58 -6.06
CA LEU A 150 19.67 -12.47 -5.87
C LEU A 150 20.83 -12.91 -4.97
N ASN A 151 22.01 -12.37 -5.21
CA ASN A 151 23.14 -12.57 -4.29
C ASN A 151 22.83 -11.89 -2.94
N PRO A 152 23.50 -12.28 -1.85
CA PRO A 152 23.15 -11.77 -0.51
C PRO A 152 23.27 -10.26 -0.35
N ASP A 153 24.19 -9.60 -1.04
CA ASP A 153 24.36 -8.13 -0.93
C ASP A 153 23.23 -7.42 -1.66
N ASP A 154 22.83 -7.91 -2.85
CA ASP A 154 21.68 -7.37 -3.59
C ASP A 154 20.37 -7.59 -2.82
N GLN A 155 20.22 -8.71 -2.12
CA GLN A 155 19.07 -8.95 -1.24
C GLN A 155 18.96 -7.88 -0.17
N VAL A 156 20.06 -7.57 0.50
CA VAL A 156 20.10 -6.54 1.57
C VAL A 156 19.79 -5.15 0.99
N GLU A 157 20.39 -4.79 -0.16
CA GLU A 157 20.13 -3.49 -0.79
C GLU A 157 18.67 -3.35 -1.26
N LEU A 158 18.09 -4.42 -1.83
CA LEU A 158 16.68 -4.42 -2.22
C LEU A 158 15.77 -4.27 -0.98
N ILE A 159 16.03 -5.03 0.08
CA ILE A 159 15.30 -4.92 1.35
C ILE A 159 15.37 -3.48 1.89
N LYS A 160 16.58 -2.92 1.95
CA LYS A 160 16.80 -1.57 2.47
C LYS A 160 16.00 -0.52 1.69
N SER A 161 16.07 -0.59 0.37
CA SER A 161 15.40 0.39 -0.50
C SER A 161 13.88 0.20 -0.57
N ARG A 162 13.38 -1.04 -0.42
CA ARG A 162 11.95 -1.34 -0.67
C ARG A 162 11.14 -1.60 0.60
N HIS A 163 11.75 -1.65 1.78
CA HIS A 163 11.06 -1.87 3.04
C HIS A 163 9.94 -0.84 3.26
N THR A 164 10.28 0.45 3.17
CA THR A 164 9.32 1.52 3.48
C THR A 164 8.19 1.61 2.46
N PRO A 165 8.43 1.60 1.12
CA PRO A 165 7.34 1.53 0.14
C PRO A 165 6.43 0.32 0.34
N TYR A 166 7.01 -0.86 0.58
CA TYR A 166 6.26 -2.08 0.86
C TYR A 166 5.38 -1.91 2.12
N ALA A 167 5.97 -1.38 3.21
CA ALA A 167 5.26 -1.18 4.47
C ALA A 167 4.07 -0.23 4.29
N TRP A 168 4.24 0.88 3.54
CA TRP A 168 3.15 1.80 3.24
C TRP A 168 2.04 1.14 2.42
N TRP A 169 2.39 0.36 1.39
CA TRP A 169 1.41 -0.36 0.57
C TRP A 169 0.63 -1.38 1.41
N TYR A 170 1.32 -2.18 2.20
CA TYR A 170 0.72 -3.17 3.11
C TYR A 170 -0.21 -2.51 4.13
N THR A 171 0.27 -1.45 4.80
CA THR A 171 -0.50 -0.71 5.82
C THR A 171 -1.75 -0.06 5.21
N SER A 172 -1.64 0.45 3.98
CA SER A 172 -2.79 1.05 3.27
C SER A 172 -3.92 0.03 3.08
N ARG A 173 -3.59 -1.18 2.68
CA ARG A 173 -4.58 -2.27 2.55
C ARG A 173 -5.25 -2.54 3.90
N ARG A 174 -4.47 -2.67 4.97
CA ARG A 174 -5.01 -2.93 6.32
C ARG A 174 -5.87 -1.76 6.82
N GLY A 175 -5.50 -0.54 6.50
CA GLY A 175 -6.29 0.66 6.81
C GLY A 175 -7.64 0.68 6.09
N ILE A 176 -7.68 0.23 4.82
CA ILE A 176 -8.92 0.12 4.04
C ILE A 176 -9.81 -0.97 4.65
N GLU A 177 -9.27 -2.16 4.90
CA GLU A 177 -9.99 -3.32 5.44
C GLU A 177 -10.59 -3.04 6.82
N SER A 178 -9.86 -2.32 7.68
CA SER A 178 -10.29 -1.97 9.04
C SER A 178 -11.11 -0.67 9.11
N ASN A 179 -11.32 0.01 7.99
CA ASN A 179 -11.94 1.33 7.89
C ASN A 179 -11.30 2.35 8.85
N CYS A 180 -9.99 2.27 9.03
CA CYS A 180 -9.23 3.14 9.91
C CYS A 180 -9.12 4.57 9.34
N GLN A 181 -9.30 5.58 10.18
CA GLN A 181 -9.08 6.99 9.84
C GLN A 181 -7.67 7.40 10.31
N GLY A 182 -6.67 6.83 9.65
CA GLY A 182 -5.28 7.04 9.97
C GLY A 182 -4.41 5.84 9.59
N VAL A 183 -3.22 5.79 10.11
CA VAL A 183 -2.25 4.71 9.85
C VAL A 183 -2.44 3.61 10.89
N ILE A 184 -3.02 2.48 10.46
CA ILE A 184 -3.21 1.30 11.34
C ILE A 184 -1.85 0.61 11.60
N LEU A 185 -1.63 0.19 12.82
CA LEU A 185 -0.46 -0.58 13.22
C LEU A 185 -0.86 -2.04 13.52
N CYS A 186 0.11 -2.92 13.50
CA CYS A 186 -0.12 -4.37 13.59
C CYS A 186 -0.50 -4.89 14.98
N ASN A 187 -0.60 -4.01 15.97
CA ASN A 187 -0.86 -4.35 17.38
C ASN A 187 -2.19 -3.75 17.93
N GLY A 188 -3.11 -3.39 17.05
CA GLY A 188 -4.41 -2.82 17.44
C GLY A 188 -4.40 -1.34 17.76
N SER A 189 -3.28 -0.67 17.49
CA SER A 189 -3.18 0.79 17.63
C SER A 189 -3.18 1.48 16.27
N TYR A 190 -3.38 2.80 16.25
CA TYR A 190 -3.35 3.58 15.01
C TYR A 190 -2.85 5.01 15.26
N VAL A 191 -2.28 5.63 14.23
CA VAL A 191 -1.87 7.03 14.23
C VAL A 191 -2.98 7.84 13.55
N PRO A 192 -3.72 8.70 14.28
CA PRO A 192 -4.81 9.46 13.69
C PRO A 192 -4.38 10.45 12.60
N VAL A 193 -5.26 10.69 11.61
CA VAL A 193 -5.03 11.75 10.61
C VAL A 193 -4.99 13.13 11.28
N LYS A 194 -5.86 13.37 12.26
CA LYS A 194 -5.91 14.64 12.98
C LYS A 194 -4.69 14.82 13.89
N LYS A 195 -3.88 15.83 13.61
CA LYS A 195 -2.62 16.11 14.32
C LYS A 195 -2.82 16.26 15.83
N GLU A 196 -3.88 16.95 16.22
CA GLU A 196 -4.18 17.31 17.61
C GLU A 196 -4.42 16.07 18.50
N THR A 197 -4.74 14.95 17.88
CA THR A 197 -5.04 13.70 18.60
C THR A 197 -3.86 12.70 18.56
N ARG A 198 -2.78 13.05 17.87
CA ARG A 198 -1.58 12.17 17.78
C ARG A 198 -0.76 12.23 19.06
N GLN A 199 -0.23 11.09 19.45
CA GLN A 199 0.78 10.98 20.51
C GLN A 199 2.21 10.90 19.93
N LEU A 200 2.31 10.76 18.59
CA LEU A 200 3.57 10.65 17.87
C LEU A 200 3.87 11.95 17.14
N ASN A 201 5.12 12.38 17.18
CA ASN A 201 5.56 13.52 16.39
C ASN A 201 5.71 13.09 14.92
N ASP A 202 4.94 13.71 14.05
CA ASP A 202 4.96 13.51 12.60
C ASP A 202 5.22 14.87 11.94
N ALA A 203 6.46 15.31 12.01
CA ALA A 203 6.89 16.64 11.58
C ALA A 203 6.66 16.86 10.07
N THR A 204 6.81 15.81 9.26
CA THR A 204 6.65 15.88 7.80
C THR A 204 5.21 15.60 7.34
N ASN A 205 4.29 15.32 8.26
CA ASN A 205 2.88 14.98 7.94
C ASN A 205 2.71 13.72 7.10
N VAL A 206 3.61 12.76 7.22
CA VAL A 206 3.57 11.50 6.44
C VAL A 206 2.24 10.74 6.65
N THR A 207 1.70 10.75 7.87
CA THR A 207 0.39 10.14 8.19
C THR A 207 -0.74 10.74 7.34
N THR A 208 -0.78 12.07 7.24
CA THR A 208 -1.80 12.79 6.48
C THR A 208 -1.65 12.51 4.97
N GLN A 209 -0.42 12.55 4.48
CA GLN A 209 -0.14 12.28 3.07
C GLN A 209 -0.47 10.83 2.71
N LEU A 210 -0.10 9.85 3.54
CA LEU A 210 -0.48 8.45 3.30
C LEU A 210 -2.00 8.29 3.18
N GLN A 211 -2.77 8.96 4.07
CA GLN A 211 -4.24 8.90 4.02
C GLN A 211 -4.78 9.41 2.69
N TYR A 212 -4.34 10.60 2.26
CA TYR A 212 -4.95 11.28 1.12
C TYR A 212 -4.33 10.92 -0.24
N ASP A 213 -3.06 10.54 -0.27
CA ASP A 213 -2.35 10.26 -1.53
C ASP A 213 -2.33 8.76 -1.88
N VAL A 214 -2.57 7.87 -0.89
CA VAL A 214 -2.55 6.41 -1.12
C VAL A 214 -3.86 5.74 -0.67
N ILE A 215 -4.24 5.85 0.62
CA ILE A 215 -5.37 5.09 1.17
C ILE A 215 -6.70 5.47 0.49
N GLU A 216 -7.00 6.78 0.40
CA GLU A 216 -8.26 7.23 -0.21
C GLU A 216 -8.33 6.94 -1.71
N PRO A 217 -7.29 7.21 -2.53
CA PRO A 217 -7.31 6.80 -3.93
C PRO A 217 -7.45 5.29 -4.11
N THR A 218 -6.71 4.48 -3.35
CA THR A 218 -6.80 3.01 -3.41
C THR A 218 -8.20 2.51 -3.04
N ARG A 219 -8.81 3.11 -2.00
CA ARG A 219 -10.19 2.79 -1.59
C ARG A 219 -11.19 3.10 -2.71
N LYS A 220 -11.08 4.27 -3.34
CA LYS A 220 -11.96 4.69 -4.44
C LYS A 220 -11.85 3.80 -5.67
N MET A 221 -10.68 3.25 -5.91
CA MET A 221 -10.44 2.34 -7.05
C MET A 221 -10.94 0.92 -6.81
N GLU A 222 -11.33 0.58 -5.58
CA GLU A 222 -11.92 -0.71 -5.20
C GLU A 222 -11.06 -1.92 -5.65
N LEU A 223 -9.76 -1.88 -5.35
CA LEU A 223 -8.82 -2.93 -5.71
C LEU A 223 -9.26 -4.29 -5.14
N ASP A 224 -9.24 -5.30 -6.00
CA ASP A 224 -9.41 -6.67 -5.52
C ASP A 224 -8.08 -7.25 -4.96
N ASN A 225 -8.16 -8.45 -4.42
CA ASN A 225 -6.99 -9.10 -3.79
C ASN A 225 -5.86 -9.38 -4.79
N VAL A 226 -6.21 -9.73 -6.04
CA VAL A 226 -5.23 -10.04 -7.09
C VAL A 226 -4.46 -8.77 -7.48
N GLU A 227 -5.19 -7.69 -7.77
CA GLU A 227 -4.60 -6.39 -8.09
C GLU A 227 -3.66 -5.94 -6.96
N PHE A 228 -4.13 -6.05 -5.70
CA PHE A 228 -3.34 -5.64 -4.53
C PHE A 228 -2.04 -6.45 -4.40
N CYS A 229 -2.11 -7.79 -4.53
CA CYS A 229 -0.93 -8.67 -4.38
C CYS A 229 0.08 -8.46 -5.51
N LEU A 230 -0.39 -8.30 -6.74
CA LEU A 230 0.48 -8.03 -7.89
C LEU A 230 1.16 -6.66 -7.76
N LEU A 231 0.42 -5.62 -7.37
CA LEU A 231 1.00 -4.28 -7.13
C LEU A 231 2.03 -4.31 -6.00
N LYS A 232 1.82 -5.14 -4.96
CA LYS A 232 2.80 -5.34 -3.89
C LYS A 232 4.11 -5.91 -4.42
N ALA A 233 4.03 -6.92 -5.29
CA ALA A 233 5.21 -7.52 -5.92
C ALA A 233 5.90 -6.52 -6.88
N ILE A 234 5.13 -5.79 -7.69
CA ILE A 234 5.64 -4.74 -8.59
C ILE A 234 6.34 -3.63 -7.78
N CYS A 235 5.74 -3.21 -6.67
CA CYS A 235 6.33 -2.23 -5.77
C CYS A 235 7.67 -2.71 -5.21
N PHE A 236 7.77 -3.98 -4.84
CA PHE A 236 8.99 -4.57 -4.29
C PHE A 236 10.11 -4.67 -5.34
N PHE A 237 9.81 -5.20 -6.52
CA PHE A 237 10.80 -5.38 -7.59
C PHE A 237 10.94 -4.09 -8.41
N ASN A 238 11.66 -3.11 -7.86
CA ASN A 238 11.93 -1.83 -8.53
C ASN A 238 13.43 -1.53 -8.48
N THR A 239 13.99 -1.11 -9.61
CA THR A 239 15.45 -0.96 -9.84
C THR A 239 15.96 0.48 -9.67
N GLU A 240 15.28 1.33 -8.94
CA GLU A 240 15.67 2.76 -8.79
C GLU A 240 17.00 2.99 -8.07
N HIS A 241 17.76 1.93 -7.71
CA HIS A 241 18.97 2.06 -6.90
C HIS A 241 20.22 1.55 -7.60
N SER A 242 21.25 2.39 -7.59
CA SER A 242 22.53 2.15 -8.24
C SER A 242 23.46 1.14 -7.52
N LYS A 243 23.10 0.73 -6.31
CA LYS A 243 23.95 -0.17 -5.50
C LYS A 243 23.74 -1.66 -5.78
N ILE A 244 22.68 -2.00 -6.51
CA ILE A 244 22.39 -3.38 -6.90
C ILE A 244 23.29 -3.75 -8.11
N SER A 245 23.87 -4.93 -8.10
CA SER A 245 24.73 -5.42 -9.17
C SER A 245 23.97 -5.50 -10.52
N GLU A 246 24.71 -5.50 -11.63
CA GLU A 246 24.11 -5.60 -12.98
C GLU A 246 23.24 -6.86 -13.12
N ASP A 247 23.69 -7.99 -12.56
CA ASP A 247 22.93 -9.24 -12.62
C ASP A 247 21.69 -9.18 -11.72
N GLY A 248 21.81 -8.56 -10.53
CA GLY A 248 20.67 -8.30 -9.65
C GLY A 248 19.63 -7.41 -10.34
N GLN A 249 20.07 -6.36 -11.03
CA GLN A 249 19.16 -5.47 -11.79
C GLN A 249 18.40 -6.23 -12.88
N LYS A 250 19.06 -7.16 -13.60
CA LYS A 250 18.40 -7.99 -14.61
C LYS A 250 17.31 -8.88 -13.98
N ILE A 251 17.63 -9.53 -12.85
CA ILE A 251 16.67 -10.39 -12.12
C ILE A 251 15.47 -9.55 -11.66
N ILE A 252 15.71 -8.39 -11.03
CA ILE A 252 14.66 -7.50 -10.51
C ILE A 252 13.77 -6.99 -11.65
N SER A 253 14.37 -6.54 -12.76
CA SER A 253 13.62 -6.05 -13.92
C SER A 253 12.77 -7.16 -14.56
N ALA A 254 13.33 -8.36 -14.68
CA ALA A 254 12.59 -9.53 -15.19
C ALA A 254 11.41 -9.88 -14.26
N ALA A 255 11.62 -9.85 -12.94
CA ALA A 255 10.58 -10.08 -11.95
C ALA A 255 9.47 -9.00 -12.03
N GLN A 256 9.85 -7.74 -12.10
CA GLN A 256 8.88 -6.63 -12.24
C GLN A 256 8.02 -6.82 -13.49
N ASN A 257 8.66 -7.10 -14.63
CA ASN A 257 7.95 -7.34 -15.90
C ASN A 257 7.02 -8.56 -15.81
N LYS A 258 7.44 -9.63 -15.16
CA LYS A 258 6.62 -10.83 -14.90
C LYS A 258 5.32 -10.46 -14.18
N TYR A 259 5.41 -9.65 -13.11
CA TYR A 259 4.25 -9.26 -12.31
C TYR A 259 3.36 -8.23 -13.03
N ILE A 260 3.95 -7.31 -13.79
CA ILE A 260 3.19 -6.37 -14.65
C ILE A 260 2.39 -7.13 -15.71
N ASN A 261 3.03 -8.09 -16.39
CA ASN A 261 2.37 -8.91 -17.41
C ASN A 261 1.25 -9.75 -16.78
N ALA A 262 1.48 -10.36 -15.62
CA ALA A 262 0.46 -11.13 -14.90
C ALA A 262 -0.74 -10.24 -14.52
N LEU A 263 -0.50 -8.99 -14.12
CA LEU A 263 -1.56 -8.02 -13.82
C LEU A 263 -2.34 -7.65 -15.08
N TYR A 264 -1.65 -7.35 -16.18
CA TYR A 264 -2.31 -7.03 -17.44
C TYR A 264 -3.16 -8.22 -17.94
N ASP A 265 -2.62 -9.43 -17.93
CA ASP A 265 -3.35 -10.64 -18.34
C ASP A 265 -4.60 -10.87 -17.48
N TYR A 266 -4.48 -10.66 -16.17
CA TYR A 266 -5.61 -10.74 -15.24
C TYR A 266 -6.71 -9.73 -15.60
N LEU A 267 -6.33 -8.48 -15.88
CA LEU A 267 -7.27 -7.43 -16.28
C LEU A 267 -7.96 -7.79 -17.61
N ARG A 268 -7.22 -8.42 -18.53
CA ARG A 268 -7.74 -8.86 -19.83
C ARG A 268 -8.81 -9.96 -19.73
N LEU A 269 -8.91 -10.65 -18.61
CA LEU A 269 -10.01 -11.62 -18.40
C LEU A 269 -11.39 -10.93 -18.32
N ARG A 270 -11.45 -9.66 -17.96
CA ARG A 270 -12.69 -8.92 -17.65
C ARG A 270 -12.88 -7.67 -18.51
N LEU A 271 -11.82 -7.15 -19.11
CA LEU A 271 -11.79 -5.85 -19.78
C LEU A 271 -11.32 -5.99 -21.24
N SER A 272 -11.69 -5.02 -22.09
CA SER A 272 -11.10 -4.89 -23.42
C SER A 272 -9.58 -4.59 -23.30
N ALA A 273 -8.84 -4.75 -24.40
CA ALA A 273 -7.40 -4.46 -24.40
C ALA A 273 -7.10 -3.00 -24.00
N SER A 274 -7.91 -2.07 -24.52
CA SER A 274 -7.79 -0.64 -24.22
C SER A 274 -8.09 -0.36 -22.75
N ASP A 275 -9.19 -0.88 -22.22
CA ASP A 275 -9.62 -0.64 -20.84
C ASP A 275 -8.66 -1.30 -19.85
N ALA A 276 -8.12 -2.49 -20.17
CA ALA A 276 -7.12 -3.17 -19.35
C ALA A 276 -5.81 -2.37 -19.26
N ALA A 277 -5.37 -1.81 -20.41
CA ALA A 277 -4.17 -0.95 -20.43
C ALA A 277 -4.40 0.34 -19.62
N MET A 278 -5.59 0.95 -19.74
CA MET A 278 -5.95 2.13 -18.97
C MET A 278 -5.98 1.81 -17.46
N ARG A 279 -6.67 0.72 -17.06
CA ARG A 279 -6.74 0.27 -15.66
C ARG A 279 -5.34 -0.03 -15.11
N LEU A 280 -4.48 -0.71 -15.89
CA LEU A 280 -3.10 -0.97 -15.50
C LEU A 280 -2.34 0.36 -15.20
N GLY A 281 -2.47 1.34 -16.09
CA GLY A 281 -1.88 2.67 -15.89
C GLY A 281 -2.35 3.33 -14.60
N GLU A 282 -3.65 3.33 -14.36
CA GLU A 282 -4.26 3.88 -13.13
C GLU A 282 -3.72 3.18 -11.88
N LEU A 283 -3.62 1.85 -11.90
CA LEU A 283 -3.11 1.04 -10.80
C LEU A 283 -1.64 1.35 -10.51
N MET A 284 -0.82 1.49 -11.57
CA MET A 284 0.61 1.83 -11.42
C MET A 284 0.79 3.23 -10.79
N LEU A 285 -0.10 4.18 -11.08
CA LEU A 285 -0.03 5.52 -10.48
C LEU A 285 -0.24 5.51 -8.95
N LEU A 286 -0.93 4.51 -8.40
CA LEU A 286 -1.08 4.36 -6.94
C LEU A 286 0.25 4.11 -6.22
N LEU A 287 1.24 3.58 -6.92
CA LEU A 287 2.56 3.29 -6.33
C LEU A 287 3.47 4.53 -6.28
N SER A 288 3.18 5.55 -7.11
CA SER A 288 4.03 6.75 -7.22
C SER A 288 4.24 7.49 -5.89
N PRO A 289 3.20 7.75 -5.06
CA PRO A 289 3.41 8.47 -3.80
C PRO A 289 4.27 7.72 -2.78
N LEU A 290 4.42 6.40 -2.91
CA LEU A 290 5.14 5.58 -1.92
C LEU A 290 6.61 5.99 -1.80
N THR A 291 7.23 6.42 -2.89
CA THR A 291 8.62 6.92 -2.87
C THR A 291 8.72 8.22 -2.06
N THR A 292 7.82 9.17 -2.32
CA THR A 292 7.77 10.44 -1.56
C THR A 292 7.53 10.18 -0.06
N LEU A 293 6.59 9.29 0.26
CA LEU A 293 6.29 8.91 1.65
C LEU A 293 7.50 8.28 2.34
N SER A 294 8.32 7.55 1.59
CA SER A 294 9.55 6.95 2.14
C SER A 294 10.57 8.02 2.49
N PHE A 295 10.76 9.03 1.64
CA PHE A 295 11.63 10.19 1.94
C PHE A 295 11.13 10.95 3.18
N LEU A 296 9.83 11.22 3.27
CA LEU A 296 9.23 11.92 4.41
C LEU A 296 9.41 11.13 5.72
N MET A 297 9.28 9.81 5.66
CA MET A 297 9.52 8.96 6.83
C MET A 297 11.00 9.01 7.26
N ASN A 298 11.92 8.96 6.29
CA ASN A 298 13.36 9.09 6.58
C ASN A 298 13.64 10.44 7.25
N GLU A 299 13.07 11.54 6.75
CA GLU A 299 13.20 12.87 7.35
C GLU A 299 12.64 12.90 8.77
N ASN A 300 11.48 12.30 9.03
CA ASN A 300 10.90 12.20 10.37
C ASN A 300 11.85 11.50 11.34
N VAL A 301 12.46 10.39 10.90
CA VAL A 301 13.41 9.63 11.72
C VAL A 301 14.67 10.48 11.98
N GLN A 302 15.22 11.14 10.95
CA GLN A 302 16.41 11.99 11.11
C GLN A 302 16.14 13.16 12.06
N LEU A 303 14.97 13.80 11.97
CA LEU A 303 14.56 14.85 12.88
C LEU A 303 14.43 14.32 14.32
N ALA A 304 13.81 13.16 14.52
CA ALA A 304 13.64 12.55 15.84
C ALA A 304 15.00 12.22 16.49
N VAL A 305 15.95 11.74 15.70
CA VAL A 305 17.33 11.46 16.15
C VAL A 305 18.06 12.76 16.53
N THR A 306 18.01 13.75 15.64
CA THR A 306 18.69 15.04 15.82
C THR A 306 18.18 15.79 17.06
N LEU A 307 16.89 15.74 17.31
CA LEU A 307 16.24 16.40 18.43
C LEU A 307 16.29 15.58 19.73
N GLY A 308 16.78 14.33 19.67
CA GLY A 308 16.81 13.43 20.82
C GLY A 308 15.43 13.07 21.38
N THR A 309 14.38 13.17 20.54
CA THR A 309 13.01 12.94 20.99
C THR A 309 12.64 11.46 21.10
N SER A 310 13.47 10.59 20.54
CA SER A 310 13.25 9.14 20.62
C SER A 310 14.55 8.37 20.45
N HIS A 311 14.61 7.20 21.08
CA HIS A 311 15.77 6.30 20.98
C HIS A 311 15.58 5.34 19.81
N TRP A 312 16.45 5.48 18.82
CA TRP A 312 16.51 4.62 17.64
C TRP A 312 17.76 3.74 17.77
N ASP A 313 17.56 2.43 17.75
CA ASP A 313 18.70 1.49 17.74
C ASP A 313 19.30 1.38 16.33
N LYS A 314 20.45 0.74 16.23
CA LYS A 314 21.21 0.65 14.98
C LYS A 314 20.37 0.03 13.84
N PHE A 315 19.66 -1.05 14.11
CA PHE A 315 18.80 -1.72 13.12
C PHE A 315 17.78 -0.75 12.53
N LEU A 316 17.04 0.00 13.37
CA LEU A 316 16.03 0.96 12.91
C LEU A 316 16.67 2.10 12.11
N LEU A 317 17.85 2.57 12.55
CA LEU A 317 18.58 3.63 11.84
C LEU A 317 19.05 3.15 10.46
N ASP A 318 19.51 1.91 10.36
CA ASP A 318 20.00 1.35 9.09
C ASP A 318 18.86 1.19 8.06
N ILE A 319 17.62 0.95 8.51
CA ILE A 319 16.43 0.91 7.62
C ILE A 319 16.15 2.30 7.02
N TYR A 320 16.29 3.37 7.84
CA TYR A 320 15.86 4.73 7.47
C TYR A 320 17.03 5.66 7.10
N ARG A 321 18.25 5.13 6.96
CA ARG A 321 19.39 5.86 6.42
C ARG A 321 19.65 5.45 4.97
N ASN A 322 19.35 6.34 4.07
CA ASN A 322 19.74 6.22 2.66
C ASN A 322 21.07 6.92 2.43
#